data_c978619e59596b05da1d9257c5d6f3a3
#
_entry.id   c978619e59596b05da1d9257c5d6f3a3
#
_cell.length_a   1.000
_cell.length_b   1.000
_cell.length_c   1.000
_cell.angle_alpha   90.00
_cell.angle_beta   90.00
_cell.angle_gamma   90.00
#
_symmetry.space_group_name_H-M   'P 1'
#
loop_
_entity.id
_entity.type
_entity.pdbx_description
1 polymer ?
#
loop_
_entity_poly.entity_id
_entity_poly.type
_entity_poly.pdbx_seq_one_letter_code
_entity_poly.pdbx_strand_id
1 'polypeptide(L)'
;MAQQGLSITQINEYIRSMMDGDGLLNAVAVKGEISNYKVYPSGHHYFTLKDEGGALKCVMFKGNAFRLRFRPENGMKVIAMGKISVYPRDGAYQLYCTAMAMDGVGDLYAAFEQLKKKLAAQGLFDPAHKKPLPQYPGTIGIVTSSAGAAVHDMLRILRKRYPLSKVLLLPVRVQGAEAPGEIAAAIRYANYHQLADLLIVGRGGGSIEDLWAFNDEIVAHAIYDSRIPVISAVGHEPDVTISDYVADLRAATPSNAAELAVPDQDALRQTLDSMSAAMVTGLTRQLKAARKHYDVLSASPALKSPYGYLEQRRKTLEMVKNRMISAQIQGINRKKQRYIANISKLDAMSPLKVLTRGYAMAQTDSGDVIKSVKQVNEGDSIRVAISDGVLTAQISEVKEND
;
A
#
# COMPACT_ATOMS: atom_id res chain seq x y z
N MET A 1 -76.23 56.25 -8.66
CA MET A 1 -75.12 56.07 -7.70
C MET A 1 -73.84 56.20 -8.54
N ALA A 2 -73.05 57.28 -8.28
CA ALA A 2 -71.78 57.45 -8.97
C ALA A 2 -70.85 56.36 -8.54
N GLN A 3 -70.44 55.51 -9.46
CA GLN A 3 -69.38 54.50 -9.20
C GLN A 3 -68.09 55.27 -8.82
N GLN A 4 -67.70 55.19 -7.55
CA GLN A 4 -66.40 55.76 -7.12
C GLN A 4 -65.32 54.95 -7.89
N GLY A 5 -64.56 55.69 -8.73
CA GLY A 5 -63.45 55.02 -9.48
C GLY A 5 -62.42 54.43 -8.54
N LEU A 6 -62.10 53.18 -8.74
CA LEU A 6 -61.00 52.51 -8.00
C LEU A 6 -59.65 53.04 -8.50
N SER A 7 -58.70 53.19 -7.60
CA SER A 7 -57.31 53.48 -8.00
C SER A 7 -56.62 52.28 -8.63
N ILE A 8 -55.61 52.56 -9.48
CA ILE A 8 -54.80 51.44 -10.10
C ILE A 8 -54.24 50.51 -9.03
N THR A 9 -53.73 51.06 -7.94
CA THR A 9 -53.23 50.29 -6.80
C THR A 9 -54.27 49.36 -6.22
N GLN A 10 -55.50 49.86 -5.99
CA GLN A 10 -56.61 49.07 -5.46
C GLN A 10 -56.99 47.93 -6.39
N ILE A 11 -56.96 48.15 -7.73
CA ILE A 11 -57.23 47.09 -8.71
C ILE A 11 -56.11 46.03 -8.70
N ASN A 12 -54.82 46.46 -8.69
CA ASN A 12 -53.68 45.54 -8.67
C ASN A 12 -53.67 44.70 -7.36
N GLU A 13 -53.96 45.32 -6.21
CA GLU A 13 -54.10 44.60 -4.92
C GLU A 13 -55.25 43.61 -4.92
N TYR A 14 -56.38 43.97 -5.50
CA TYR A 14 -57.53 43.12 -5.64
C TYR A 14 -57.18 41.86 -6.51
N ILE A 15 -56.59 42.06 -7.68
CA ILE A 15 -56.15 40.96 -8.57
C ILE A 15 -55.14 40.09 -7.87
N ARG A 16 -54.15 40.68 -7.15
CA ARG A 16 -53.21 39.98 -6.34
C ARG A 16 -53.85 39.11 -5.27
N SER A 17 -54.82 39.65 -4.54
CA SER A 17 -55.50 38.89 -3.50
C SER A 17 -56.30 37.72 -4.06
N MET A 18 -56.90 37.85 -5.24
CA MET A 18 -57.56 36.75 -5.96
C MET A 18 -56.59 35.65 -6.36
N MET A 19 -55.42 36.02 -6.93
CA MET A 19 -54.38 35.03 -7.32
C MET A 19 -53.72 34.37 -6.11
N ASP A 20 -53.43 35.12 -5.06
CA ASP A 20 -52.86 34.58 -3.80
C ASP A 20 -53.86 33.68 -3.06
N GLY A 21 -55.16 33.81 -3.33
CA GLY A 21 -56.21 32.93 -2.81
C GLY A 21 -56.45 31.65 -3.59
N ASP A 22 -55.89 31.53 -4.80
CA ASP A 22 -56.06 30.38 -5.67
C ASP A 22 -55.01 29.28 -5.34
N GLY A 23 -55.48 28.12 -4.94
CA GLY A 23 -54.64 26.99 -4.53
C GLY A 23 -53.75 26.44 -5.67
N LEU A 24 -54.19 26.54 -6.94
CA LEU A 24 -53.41 26.07 -8.10
C LEU A 24 -52.28 27.06 -8.38
N LEU A 25 -52.53 28.37 -8.30
CA LEU A 25 -51.51 29.36 -8.58
C LEU A 25 -50.47 29.53 -7.45
N ASN A 26 -50.76 29.09 -6.26
CA ASN A 26 -49.85 29.11 -5.09
C ASN A 26 -48.78 28.00 -5.12
N ALA A 27 -48.99 26.92 -5.86
CA ALA A 27 -48.06 25.81 -5.96
C ALA A 27 -48.08 25.23 -7.39
N VAL A 28 -47.53 25.96 -8.34
CA VAL A 28 -47.55 25.62 -9.75
C VAL A 28 -46.17 25.15 -10.22
N ALA A 29 -46.15 24.15 -11.08
CA ALA A 29 -44.98 23.72 -11.84
C ALA A 29 -45.19 24.14 -13.29
N VAL A 30 -44.35 25.03 -13.81
CA VAL A 30 -44.42 25.56 -15.17
C VAL A 30 -43.26 25.03 -15.98
N LYS A 31 -43.56 24.39 -17.09
CA LYS A 31 -42.60 23.89 -18.07
C LYS A 31 -42.40 24.94 -19.16
N GLY A 32 -41.14 25.17 -19.53
CA GLY A 32 -40.83 26.12 -20.63
C GLY A 32 -39.33 26.23 -20.88
N GLU A 33 -39.00 26.92 -21.95
CA GLU A 33 -37.63 27.28 -22.32
C GLU A 33 -37.23 28.63 -21.70
N ILE A 34 -36.05 28.66 -21.06
CA ILE A 34 -35.50 29.88 -20.48
C ILE A 34 -35.11 30.87 -21.59
N SER A 35 -35.55 32.11 -21.45
CA SER A 35 -35.08 33.20 -22.27
C SER A 35 -34.89 34.48 -21.45
N ASN A 36 -34.09 35.43 -21.95
CA ASN A 36 -33.78 36.69 -21.29
C ASN A 36 -33.25 36.55 -19.86
N TYR A 37 -32.48 35.50 -19.62
CA TYR A 37 -31.92 35.21 -18.30
C TYR A 37 -30.87 36.24 -17.89
N LYS A 38 -31.06 36.86 -16.72
CA LYS A 38 -30.17 37.87 -16.14
C LYS A 38 -30.05 37.69 -14.63
N VAL A 39 -28.83 37.80 -14.13
CA VAL A 39 -28.55 37.86 -12.69
C VAL A 39 -28.20 39.28 -12.34
N TYR A 40 -28.93 39.86 -11.39
CA TYR A 40 -28.70 41.24 -10.94
C TYR A 40 -27.69 41.26 -9.77
N PRO A 41 -27.06 42.44 -9.48
CA PRO A 41 -26.10 42.56 -8.37
C PRO A 41 -26.68 42.17 -7.01
N SER A 42 -28.02 42.24 -6.84
CA SER A 42 -28.74 41.76 -5.65
C SER A 42 -28.69 40.24 -5.48
N GLY A 43 -28.21 39.49 -6.47
CA GLY A 43 -28.21 38.03 -6.51
C GLY A 43 -29.57 37.42 -6.86
N HIS A 44 -30.54 38.22 -7.31
CA HIS A 44 -31.81 37.72 -7.82
C HIS A 44 -31.68 37.40 -9.29
N HIS A 45 -32.31 36.29 -9.72
CA HIS A 45 -32.35 35.85 -11.10
C HIS A 45 -33.68 36.26 -11.71
N TYR A 46 -33.63 36.90 -12.87
CA TYR A 46 -34.79 37.26 -13.67
C TYR A 46 -34.69 36.57 -15.01
N PHE A 47 -35.79 35.96 -15.44
CA PHE A 47 -35.83 35.20 -16.70
C PHE A 47 -37.28 35.17 -17.20
N THR A 48 -37.45 34.72 -18.42
CA THR A 48 -38.76 34.44 -19.03
C THR A 48 -38.82 32.99 -19.40
N LEU A 49 -39.86 32.30 -18.98
CA LEU A 49 -40.19 30.98 -19.53
C LEU A 49 -41.09 31.19 -20.75
N LYS A 50 -40.79 30.54 -21.84
CA LYS A 50 -41.58 30.56 -23.07
C LYS A 50 -41.87 29.16 -23.58
N ASP A 51 -43.02 28.99 -24.21
CA ASP A 51 -43.41 27.82 -25.00
C ASP A 51 -43.87 28.28 -26.38
N GLU A 52 -44.50 27.37 -27.17
CA GLU A 52 -44.98 27.71 -28.51
C GLU A 52 -46.11 28.76 -28.50
N GLY A 53 -46.86 28.94 -27.42
CA GLY A 53 -48.05 29.79 -27.33
C GLY A 53 -47.92 30.98 -26.37
N GLY A 54 -46.91 31.04 -25.52
CA GLY A 54 -46.88 32.02 -24.45
C GLY A 54 -45.50 32.31 -23.83
N ALA A 55 -45.50 33.38 -23.01
CA ALA A 55 -44.31 33.74 -22.26
C ALA A 55 -44.70 34.21 -20.85
N LEU A 56 -43.99 33.70 -19.83
CA LEU A 56 -44.21 34.02 -18.43
C LEU A 56 -42.94 34.60 -17.81
N LYS A 57 -43.06 35.81 -17.26
CA LYS A 57 -41.95 36.41 -16.49
C LYS A 57 -41.74 35.68 -15.19
N CYS A 58 -40.47 35.42 -14.85
CA CYS A 58 -40.09 34.69 -13.66
C CYS A 58 -39.04 35.43 -12.86
N VAL A 59 -39.14 35.34 -11.55
CA VAL A 59 -38.12 35.81 -10.62
C VAL A 59 -37.79 34.76 -9.61
N MET A 60 -36.50 34.52 -9.41
CA MET A 60 -36.00 33.60 -8.37
C MET A 60 -35.11 34.42 -7.43
N PHE A 61 -35.47 34.46 -6.16
CA PHE A 61 -34.71 35.20 -5.15
C PHE A 61 -33.40 34.49 -4.82
N LYS A 62 -32.38 35.24 -4.41
CA LYS A 62 -31.02 34.78 -4.09
C LYS A 62 -31.00 33.50 -3.23
N GLY A 63 -31.84 33.45 -2.19
CA GLY A 63 -31.88 32.29 -1.28
C GLY A 63 -32.30 30.97 -1.95
N ASN A 64 -33.19 31.05 -2.96
CA ASN A 64 -33.62 29.90 -3.75
C ASN A 64 -32.62 29.62 -4.88
N ALA A 65 -32.07 30.65 -5.51
CA ALA A 65 -31.10 30.53 -6.57
C ALA A 65 -29.79 29.84 -6.11
N PHE A 66 -29.38 30.07 -4.86
CA PHE A 66 -28.22 29.39 -4.26
C PHE A 66 -28.38 27.88 -4.12
N ARG A 67 -29.62 27.37 -4.11
CA ARG A 67 -29.93 25.92 -4.00
C ARG A 67 -29.95 25.21 -5.35
N LEU A 68 -29.81 25.93 -6.47
CA LEU A 68 -29.78 25.35 -7.80
C LEU A 68 -28.54 24.47 -7.96
N ARG A 69 -28.74 23.25 -8.48
CA ARG A 69 -27.67 22.29 -8.77
C ARG A 69 -27.04 22.48 -10.15
N PHE A 70 -27.55 23.40 -10.94
CA PHE A 70 -27.06 23.73 -12.28
C PHE A 70 -27.12 25.27 -12.49
N ARG A 71 -26.39 25.74 -13.44
CA ARG A 71 -26.40 27.19 -13.83
C ARG A 71 -27.39 27.38 -14.98
N PRO A 72 -28.51 28.07 -14.75
CA PRO A 72 -29.48 28.31 -15.83
C PRO A 72 -28.90 29.20 -16.94
N GLU A 73 -29.19 28.84 -18.19
CA GLU A 73 -28.78 29.54 -19.39
C GLU A 73 -29.94 29.65 -20.36
N ASN A 74 -29.87 30.65 -21.28
CA ASN A 74 -30.89 30.82 -22.29
C ASN A 74 -30.96 29.62 -23.22
N GLY A 75 -32.14 29.19 -23.58
CA GLY A 75 -32.39 28.02 -24.42
C GLY A 75 -32.59 26.71 -23.64
N MET A 76 -32.34 26.67 -22.33
CA MET A 76 -32.58 25.48 -21.52
C MET A 76 -34.07 25.23 -21.29
N LYS A 77 -34.53 24.00 -21.47
CA LYS A 77 -35.87 23.55 -21.10
C LYS A 77 -35.89 23.18 -19.62
N VAL A 78 -36.79 23.80 -18.85
CA VAL A 78 -36.86 23.64 -17.41
C VAL A 78 -38.29 23.51 -16.94
N ILE A 79 -38.45 22.90 -15.76
CA ILE A 79 -39.65 22.90 -14.95
C ILE A 79 -39.38 23.79 -13.76
N ALA A 80 -40.00 25.00 -13.74
CA ALA A 80 -39.90 25.95 -12.63
C ALA A 80 -41.11 25.80 -11.70
N MET A 81 -40.84 25.63 -10.42
CA MET A 81 -41.85 25.48 -9.37
C MET A 81 -41.93 26.73 -8.55
N GLY A 82 -43.12 27.19 -8.24
CA GLY A 82 -43.31 28.41 -7.45
C GLY A 82 -44.77 28.84 -7.36
N LYS A 83 -44.98 30.12 -7.07
CA LYS A 83 -46.32 30.72 -7.08
C LYS A 83 -46.42 31.80 -8.13
N ILE A 84 -47.58 31.89 -8.77
CA ILE A 84 -47.89 33.00 -9.67
C ILE A 84 -48.62 34.08 -8.86
N SER A 85 -48.13 35.31 -8.92
CA SER A 85 -48.78 36.45 -8.28
C SER A 85 -48.51 37.72 -9.06
N VAL A 86 -49.27 38.77 -8.77
CA VAL A 86 -49.11 40.09 -9.42
C VAL A 86 -48.05 40.90 -8.71
N TYR A 87 -47.15 41.51 -9.49
CA TYR A 87 -46.26 42.54 -8.99
C TYR A 87 -46.99 43.87 -8.86
N PRO A 88 -47.25 44.40 -7.65
CA PRO A 88 -48.20 45.49 -7.43
C PRO A 88 -47.87 46.77 -8.17
N ARG A 89 -46.60 47.06 -8.38
CA ARG A 89 -46.16 48.33 -9.02
C ARG A 89 -46.52 48.41 -10.50
N ASP A 90 -46.38 47.28 -11.24
CA ASP A 90 -46.55 47.22 -12.68
C ASP A 90 -47.85 46.56 -13.09
N GLY A 91 -48.55 45.91 -12.16
CA GLY A 91 -49.73 45.11 -12.46
C GLY A 91 -49.46 43.84 -13.28
N ALA A 92 -48.19 43.51 -13.49
CA ALA A 92 -47.80 42.34 -14.27
C ALA A 92 -47.81 41.09 -13.39
N TYR A 93 -48.40 40.00 -13.91
CA TYR A 93 -48.28 38.69 -13.24
C TYR A 93 -46.92 38.04 -13.57
N GLN A 94 -46.35 37.37 -12.58
CA GLN A 94 -45.07 36.66 -12.71
C GLN A 94 -44.98 35.43 -11.81
N LEU A 95 -44.11 34.49 -12.19
CA LEU A 95 -43.77 33.32 -11.38
C LEU A 95 -42.70 33.71 -10.37
N TYR A 96 -43.00 33.57 -9.08
CA TYR A 96 -42.02 33.62 -8.00
C TYR A 96 -41.46 32.23 -7.78
N CYS A 97 -40.36 31.96 -8.45
CA CYS A 97 -39.77 30.65 -8.54
C CYS A 97 -39.06 30.27 -7.24
N THR A 98 -39.42 29.11 -6.64
CA THR A 98 -38.81 28.57 -5.44
C THR A 98 -37.83 27.45 -5.72
N ALA A 99 -38.07 26.67 -6.80
CA ALA A 99 -37.20 25.60 -7.25
C ALA A 99 -37.24 25.53 -8.78
N MET A 100 -36.18 24.97 -9.37
CA MET A 100 -36.08 24.75 -10.81
C MET A 100 -35.34 23.45 -11.06
N ALA A 101 -35.83 22.66 -12.00
CA ALA A 101 -35.20 21.43 -12.48
C ALA A 101 -35.11 21.45 -14.00
N MET A 102 -34.13 20.77 -14.59
CA MET A 102 -34.10 20.57 -16.04
C MET A 102 -35.22 19.64 -16.46
N ASP A 103 -35.90 19.94 -17.58
CA ASP A 103 -36.95 19.11 -18.16
C ASP A 103 -36.32 17.91 -18.85
N GLY A 104 -36.89 16.70 -18.64
CA GLY A 104 -36.39 15.46 -19.22
C GLY A 104 -35.33 14.72 -18.37
N VAL A 105 -34.68 15.38 -17.40
CA VAL A 105 -33.64 14.70 -16.59
C VAL A 105 -34.22 13.54 -15.76
N GLY A 106 -35.45 13.67 -15.30
CA GLY A 106 -36.12 12.59 -14.54
C GLY A 106 -36.33 11.33 -15.38
N ASP A 107 -36.77 11.51 -16.63
CA ASP A 107 -37.03 10.41 -17.59
C ASP A 107 -35.72 9.75 -18.05
N LEU A 108 -34.69 10.55 -18.32
CA LEU A 108 -33.37 10.04 -18.68
C LEU A 108 -32.73 9.28 -17.52
N TYR A 109 -32.85 9.75 -16.30
CA TYR A 109 -32.32 9.04 -15.13
C TYR A 109 -33.06 7.71 -14.90
N ALA A 110 -34.39 7.68 -15.04
CA ALA A 110 -35.16 6.45 -14.95
C ALA A 110 -34.76 5.43 -16.03
N ALA A 111 -34.58 5.88 -17.27
CA ALA A 111 -34.11 5.05 -18.38
C ALA A 111 -32.70 4.52 -18.17
N PHE A 112 -31.78 5.36 -17.64
CA PHE A 112 -30.43 4.96 -17.23
C PHE A 112 -30.45 3.83 -16.19
N GLU A 113 -31.22 4.00 -15.11
CA GLU A 113 -31.32 2.99 -14.05
C GLU A 113 -31.95 1.68 -14.52
N GLN A 114 -32.94 1.75 -15.42
CA GLN A 114 -33.52 0.55 -16.03
C GLN A 114 -32.49 -0.18 -16.90
N LEU A 115 -31.78 0.54 -17.78
CA LEU A 115 -30.74 -0.04 -18.63
C LEU A 115 -29.59 -0.63 -17.80
N LYS A 116 -29.15 0.08 -16.78
CA LYS A 116 -28.12 -0.39 -15.85
C LYS A 116 -28.51 -1.72 -15.19
N LYS A 117 -29.75 -1.83 -14.67
CA LYS A 117 -30.27 -3.09 -14.10
C LYS A 117 -30.31 -4.22 -15.13
N LYS A 118 -30.76 -3.92 -16.34
CA LYS A 118 -30.81 -4.89 -17.44
C LYS A 118 -29.43 -5.44 -17.79
N LEU A 119 -28.45 -4.57 -17.99
CA LEU A 119 -27.09 -4.96 -18.38
C LEU A 119 -26.33 -5.62 -17.22
N ALA A 120 -26.58 -5.21 -15.97
CA ALA A 120 -26.05 -5.89 -14.80
C ALA A 120 -26.56 -7.34 -14.70
N ALA A 121 -27.86 -7.58 -14.96
CA ALA A 121 -28.44 -8.92 -14.99
C ALA A 121 -27.86 -9.80 -16.11
N GLN A 122 -27.38 -9.20 -17.21
CA GLN A 122 -26.67 -9.89 -18.29
C GLN A 122 -25.18 -10.13 -17.97
N GLY A 123 -24.65 -9.61 -16.84
CA GLY A 123 -23.26 -9.80 -16.43
C GLY A 123 -22.24 -8.87 -17.10
N LEU A 124 -22.68 -7.82 -17.82
CA LEU A 124 -21.76 -6.93 -18.55
C LEU A 124 -20.82 -6.12 -17.62
N PHE A 125 -21.14 -6.03 -16.34
CA PHE A 125 -20.33 -5.29 -15.35
C PHE A 125 -19.43 -6.17 -14.49
N ASP A 126 -19.34 -7.48 -14.80
CA ASP A 126 -18.56 -8.42 -14.04
C ASP A 126 -17.05 -8.04 -14.08
N PRO A 127 -16.42 -7.80 -12.92
CA PRO A 127 -14.99 -7.51 -12.87
C PRO A 127 -14.11 -8.62 -13.46
N ALA A 128 -14.60 -9.87 -13.47
CA ALA A 128 -13.85 -11.00 -14.01
C ALA A 128 -13.68 -10.92 -15.55
N HIS A 129 -14.54 -10.17 -16.23
CA HIS A 129 -14.46 -9.96 -17.68
C HIS A 129 -13.47 -8.85 -18.06
N LYS A 130 -13.14 -7.95 -17.13
CA LYS A 130 -12.28 -6.79 -17.39
C LYS A 130 -10.84 -7.22 -17.65
N LYS A 131 -10.29 -6.67 -18.74
CA LYS A 131 -8.94 -6.98 -19.22
C LYS A 131 -7.91 -6.07 -18.54
N PRO A 132 -6.72 -6.58 -18.19
CA PRO A 132 -5.63 -5.75 -17.77
C PRO A 132 -5.16 -4.84 -18.91
N LEU A 133 -4.82 -3.60 -18.59
CA LEU A 133 -4.24 -2.68 -19.56
C LEU A 133 -2.80 -3.10 -19.90
N PRO A 134 -2.37 -2.95 -21.17
CA PRO A 134 -1.00 -3.18 -21.55
C PRO A 134 -0.08 -2.15 -20.87
N GLN A 135 1.01 -2.62 -20.27
CA GLN A 135 1.95 -1.75 -19.59
C GLN A 135 2.68 -0.79 -20.55
N TYR A 136 2.95 -1.24 -21.78
CA TYR A 136 3.68 -0.51 -22.81
C TYR A 136 2.93 -0.61 -24.15
N PRO A 137 1.82 0.13 -24.32
CA PRO A 137 1.07 0.05 -25.58
C PRO A 137 1.90 0.63 -26.74
N GLY A 138 2.04 -0.11 -27.81
CA GLY A 138 2.68 0.34 -29.04
C GLY A 138 1.79 1.26 -29.87
N THR A 139 0.46 0.97 -29.86
CA THR A 139 -0.53 1.79 -30.58
C THR A 139 -1.76 2.01 -29.71
N ILE A 140 -2.17 3.27 -29.55
CA ILE A 140 -3.38 3.68 -28.80
C ILE A 140 -4.41 4.21 -29.78
N GLY A 141 -5.58 3.60 -29.81
CA GLY A 141 -6.73 4.07 -30.57
C GLY A 141 -7.56 5.05 -29.74
N ILE A 142 -7.90 6.20 -30.27
CA ILE A 142 -8.77 7.18 -29.62
C ILE A 142 -10.08 7.29 -30.41
N VAL A 143 -11.19 6.87 -29.81
CA VAL A 143 -12.54 6.97 -30.35
C VAL A 143 -13.20 8.21 -29.79
N THR A 144 -13.18 9.30 -30.55
CA THR A 144 -13.72 10.61 -30.14
C THR A 144 -13.94 11.53 -31.35
N SER A 145 -14.48 12.73 -31.12
CA SER A 145 -14.64 13.71 -32.21
C SER A 145 -13.30 14.30 -32.65
N SER A 146 -13.12 14.52 -33.93
CA SER A 146 -11.88 15.06 -34.51
C SER A 146 -11.60 16.52 -34.13
N ALA A 147 -12.63 17.31 -33.82
CA ALA A 147 -12.54 18.76 -33.59
C ALA A 147 -12.65 19.14 -32.09
N GLY A 148 -12.72 18.19 -31.17
CA GLY A 148 -12.93 18.46 -29.76
C GLY A 148 -11.64 18.85 -29.01
N ALA A 149 -11.76 19.72 -27.99
CA ALA A 149 -10.64 20.02 -27.09
C ALA A 149 -10.04 18.76 -26.44
N ALA A 150 -10.88 17.78 -26.14
CA ALA A 150 -10.48 16.52 -25.52
C ALA A 150 -9.41 15.75 -26.32
N VAL A 151 -9.53 15.67 -27.66
CA VAL A 151 -8.53 14.99 -28.49
C VAL A 151 -7.17 15.68 -28.45
N HIS A 152 -7.17 17.02 -28.50
CA HIS A 152 -5.93 17.79 -28.42
C HIS A 152 -5.23 17.63 -27.07
N ASP A 153 -6.00 17.61 -25.98
CA ASP A 153 -5.44 17.40 -24.63
C ASP A 153 -4.87 15.98 -24.49
N MET A 154 -5.60 14.95 -24.92
CA MET A 154 -5.08 13.57 -24.93
C MET A 154 -3.80 13.44 -25.74
N LEU A 155 -3.78 13.98 -26.97
CA LEU A 155 -2.58 13.92 -27.82
C LEU A 155 -1.38 14.64 -27.20
N ARG A 156 -1.61 15.80 -26.58
CA ARG A 156 -0.54 16.56 -25.88
C ARG A 156 0.04 15.73 -24.72
N ILE A 157 -0.82 15.12 -23.91
CA ILE A 157 -0.40 14.31 -22.75
C ILE A 157 0.34 13.07 -23.21
N LEU A 158 -0.20 12.30 -24.15
CA LEU A 158 0.43 11.08 -24.68
C LEU A 158 1.81 11.36 -25.27
N ARG A 159 1.94 12.42 -26.09
CA ARG A 159 3.22 12.83 -26.68
C ARG A 159 4.24 13.25 -25.64
N LYS A 160 3.81 13.95 -24.58
CA LYS A 160 4.71 14.38 -23.51
C LYS A 160 5.13 13.21 -22.63
N ARG A 161 4.18 12.36 -22.28
CA ARG A 161 4.36 11.32 -21.25
C ARG A 161 5.02 10.05 -21.82
N TYR A 162 4.65 9.66 -23.05
CA TYR A 162 5.17 8.44 -23.67
C TYR A 162 5.18 8.55 -25.20
N PRO A 163 6.16 9.23 -25.80
CA PRO A 163 6.26 9.47 -27.25
C PRO A 163 6.52 8.22 -28.07
N LEU A 164 6.76 7.07 -27.45
CA LEU A 164 7.01 5.80 -28.15
C LEU A 164 5.74 5.15 -28.68
N SER A 165 4.55 5.48 -28.15
CA SER A 165 3.29 5.01 -28.66
C SER A 165 2.84 5.77 -29.90
N LYS A 166 2.31 5.02 -30.88
CA LYS A 166 1.57 5.59 -32.00
C LYS A 166 0.16 5.89 -31.54
N VAL A 167 -0.41 7.01 -31.97
CA VAL A 167 -1.80 7.37 -31.68
C VAL A 167 -2.59 7.32 -32.97
N LEU A 168 -3.64 6.51 -32.96
CA LEU A 168 -4.60 6.37 -34.08
C LEU A 168 -5.92 7.03 -33.66
N LEU A 169 -6.35 8.06 -34.39
CA LEU A 169 -7.66 8.68 -34.17
C LEU A 169 -8.71 7.95 -35.01
N LEU A 170 -9.77 7.52 -34.34
CA LEU A 170 -11.00 6.98 -34.94
C LEU A 170 -12.08 8.05 -34.76
N PRO A 171 -12.28 8.91 -35.75
CA PRO A 171 -13.20 10.04 -35.64
C PRO A 171 -14.65 9.60 -35.69
N VAL A 172 -15.41 9.95 -34.66
CA VAL A 172 -16.84 9.65 -34.54
C VAL A 172 -17.60 10.82 -33.99
N ARG A 173 -18.91 10.88 -34.22
CA ARG A 173 -19.77 11.77 -33.44
C ARG A 173 -19.87 11.26 -31.98
N VAL A 174 -19.83 12.17 -31.02
CA VAL A 174 -19.88 11.85 -29.59
C VAL A 174 -21.14 12.39 -28.92
N GLN A 175 -22.08 12.91 -29.71
CA GLN A 175 -23.39 13.41 -29.28
C GLN A 175 -24.37 13.31 -30.45
N GLY A 176 -25.67 13.32 -30.12
CA GLY A 176 -26.77 13.18 -31.11
C GLY A 176 -27.15 11.70 -31.34
N ALA A 177 -28.26 11.52 -32.04
CA ALA A 177 -28.91 10.21 -32.20
C ALA A 177 -28.08 9.15 -32.96
N GLU A 178 -27.17 9.58 -33.82
CA GLU A 178 -26.30 8.67 -34.59
C GLU A 178 -25.00 8.30 -33.92
N ALA A 179 -24.64 9.02 -32.85
CA ALA A 179 -23.36 8.83 -32.12
C ALA A 179 -23.19 7.40 -31.57
N PRO A 180 -24.19 6.76 -30.95
CA PRO A 180 -24.01 5.38 -30.42
C PRO A 180 -23.59 4.39 -31.48
N GLY A 181 -24.24 4.48 -32.67
CA GLY A 181 -23.93 3.62 -33.82
C GLY A 181 -22.51 3.79 -34.34
N GLU A 182 -22.05 5.04 -34.45
CA GLU A 182 -20.68 5.36 -34.89
C GLU A 182 -19.61 4.92 -33.89
N ILE A 183 -19.83 5.16 -32.59
CA ILE A 183 -18.93 4.73 -31.53
C ILE A 183 -18.77 3.21 -31.54
N ALA A 184 -19.90 2.48 -31.57
CA ALA A 184 -19.89 1.03 -31.62
C ALA A 184 -19.22 0.48 -32.89
N ALA A 185 -19.47 1.10 -34.03
CA ALA A 185 -18.85 0.72 -35.31
C ALA A 185 -17.34 0.95 -35.28
N ALA A 186 -16.87 2.08 -34.73
CA ALA A 186 -15.44 2.38 -34.58
C ALA A 186 -14.72 1.38 -33.67
N ILE A 187 -15.34 1.00 -32.53
CA ILE A 187 -14.79 -0.01 -31.63
C ILE A 187 -14.70 -1.37 -32.35
N ARG A 188 -15.75 -1.79 -33.01
CA ARG A 188 -15.76 -3.06 -33.78
C ARG A 188 -14.75 -3.05 -34.93
N TYR A 189 -14.62 -1.94 -35.64
CA TYR A 189 -13.66 -1.76 -36.73
C TYR A 189 -12.21 -1.88 -36.20
N ALA A 190 -11.90 -1.21 -35.08
CA ALA A 190 -10.59 -1.31 -34.44
C ALA A 190 -10.28 -2.76 -34.03
N ASN A 191 -11.24 -3.48 -33.48
CA ASN A 191 -11.08 -4.88 -33.09
C ASN A 191 -10.91 -5.82 -34.27
N TYR A 192 -11.71 -5.65 -35.33
CA TYR A 192 -11.64 -6.50 -36.52
C TYR A 192 -10.28 -6.41 -37.21
N HIS A 193 -9.74 -5.20 -37.32
CA HIS A 193 -8.44 -4.96 -37.97
C HIS A 193 -7.26 -4.97 -36.99
N GLN A 194 -7.48 -5.18 -35.69
CA GLN A 194 -6.44 -5.15 -34.64
C GLN A 194 -5.57 -3.88 -34.70
N LEU A 195 -6.21 -2.72 -34.81
CA LEU A 195 -5.55 -1.44 -35.09
C LEU A 195 -4.78 -0.85 -33.90
N ALA A 196 -5.08 -1.30 -32.69
CA ALA A 196 -4.52 -0.74 -31.46
C ALA A 196 -4.36 -1.81 -30.38
N ASP A 197 -3.46 -1.56 -29.44
CA ASP A 197 -3.27 -2.39 -28.24
C ASP A 197 -4.18 -1.94 -27.10
N LEU A 198 -4.69 -0.70 -27.18
CA LEU A 198 -5.54 -0.06 -26.19
C LEU A 198 -6.47 0.93 -26.88
N LEU A 199 -7.73 0.98 -26.47
CA LEU A 199 -8.71 1.97 -26.93
C LEU A 199 -9.05 2.95 -25.80
N ILE A 200 -9.09 4.24 -26.12
CA ILE A 200 -9.68 5.28 -25.28
C ILE A 200 -10.98 5.73 -25.96
N VAL A 201 -12.10 5.52 -25.31
CA VAL A 201 -13.43 5.89 -25.80
C VAL A 201 -13.95 7.00 -24.91
N GLY A 202 -14.22 8.17 -25.46
CA GLY A 202 -14.67 9.25 -24.63
C GLY A 202 -14.93 10.57 -25.34
N ARG A 203 -15.33 11.55 -24.52
CA ARG A 203 -15.57 12.94 -24.97
C ARG A 203 -15.17 13.92 -23.84
N GLY A 204 -15.03 15.18 -24.21
CA GLY A 204 -14.98 16.27 -23.23
C GLY A 204 -16.30 16.46 -22.49
N GLY A 205 -16.32 17.28 -21.46
CA GLY A 205 -17.53 17.57 -20.69
C GLY A 205 -18.70 18.07 -21.54
N GLY A 206 -19.89 18.02 -20.99
CA GLY A 206 -21.14 18.43 -21.63
C GLY A 206 -22.33 18.20 -20.70
N SER A 207 -23.52 18.45 -21.20
CA SER A 207 -24.77 18.15 -20.47
C SER A 207 -25.02 16.64 -20.40
N ILE A 208 -25.92 16.20 -19.51
CA ILE A 208 -26.27 14.79 -19.39
C ILE A 208 -26.87 14.22 -20.69
N GLU A 209 -27.58 15.05 -21.44
CA GLU A 209 -28.11 14.70 -22.76
C GLU A 209 -26.98 14.44 -23.77
N ASP A 210 -25.91 15.23 -23.70
CA ASP A 210 -24.73 15.06 -24.55
C ASP A 210 -23.97 13.78 -24.25
N LEU A 211 -23.97 13.32 -22.99
CA LEU A 211 -23.33 12.09 -22.55
C LEU A 211 -24.17 10.85 -22.84
N TRP A 212 -25.46 11.05 -23.26
CA TRP A 212 -26.41 9.97 -23.43
C TRP A 212 -25.97 8.93 -24.46
N ALA A 213 -25.22 9.34 -25.47
CA ALA A 213 -24.67 8.43 -26.47
C ALA A 213 -23.83 7.28 -25.89
N PHE A 214 -23.24 7.48 -24.71
CA PHE A 214 -22.45 6.48 -23.99
C PHE A 214 -23.28 5.64 -23.00
N ASN A 215 -24.58 5.94 -22.88
CA ASN A 215 -25.57 5.16 -22.13
C ASN A 215 -26.36 4.22 -23.04
N ASP A 216 -25.96 4.03 -24.30
CA ASP A 216 -26.66 3.15 -25.24
C ASP A 216 -26.19 1.70 -25.10
N GLU A 217 -27.14 0.77 -25.21
CA GLU A 217 -26.90 -0.68 -25.15
C GLU A 217 -25.92 -1.17 -26.24
N ILE A 218 -25.99 -0.56 -27.45
CA ILE A 218 -25.13 -0.92 -28.59
C ILE A 218 -23.65 -0.63 -28.26
N VAL A 219 -23.37 0.51 -27.58
CA VAL A 219 -22.02 0.90 -27.16
C VAL A 219 -21.55 -0.01 -26.04
N ALA A 220 -22.42 -0.31 -25.06
CA ALA A 220 -22.11 -1.22 -23.98
C ALA A 220 -21.67 -2.60 -24.51
N HIS A 221 -22.42 -3.19 -25.42
CA HIS A 221 -22.03 -4.45 -26.02
C HIS A 221 -20.76 -4.36 -26.88
N ALA A 222 -20.56 -3.27 -27.63
CA ALA A 222 -19.32 -3.10 -28.40
C ALA A 222 -18.06 -3.02 -27.51
N ILE A 223 -18.18 -2.40 -26.34
CA ILE A 223 -17.09 -2.36 -25.34
C ILE A 223 -16.88 -3.76 -24.71
N TYR A 224 -17.96 -4.43 -24.31
CA TYR A 224 -17.92 -5.75 -23.71
C TYR A 224 -17.27 -6.80 -24.61
N ASP A 225 -17.68 -6.83 -25.89
CA ASP A 225 -17.19 -7.76 -26.91
C ASP A 225 -15.79 -7.39 -27.43
N SER A 226 -15.27 -6.23 -27.06
CA SER A 226 -13.94 -5.78 -27.50
C SER A 226 -12.85 -6.73 -26.98
N ARG A 227 -11.96 -7.19 -27.87
CA ARG A 227 -10.75 -7.93 -27.49
C ARG A 227 -9.63 -6.99 -27.03
N ILE A 228 -9.63 -5.77 -27.57
CA ILE A 228 -8.71 -4.71 -27.21
C ILE A 228 -9.22 -4.10 -25.90
N PRO A 229 -8.37 -3.92 -24.85
CA PRO A 229 -8.75 -3.23 -23.62
C PRO A 229 -9.28 -1.82 -23.91
N VAL A 230 -10.31 -1.41 -23.18
CA VAL A 230 -11.00 -0.14 -23.39
C VAL A 230 -10.95 0.70 -22.10
N ILE A 231 -10.47 1.93 -22.23
CA ILE A 231 -10.62 2.98 -21.21
C ILE A 231 -11.81 3.86 -21.60
N SER A 232 -12.79 3.97 -20.71
CA SER A 232 -13.88 4.95 -20.84
C SER A 232 -13.47 6.27 -20.21
N ALA A 233 -13.68 7.37 -20.93
CA ALA A 233 -13.32 8.73 -20.54
C ALA A 233 -14.42 9.72 -20.93
N VAL A 234 -15.62 9.52 -20.41
CA VAL A 234 -16.84 10.18 -20.92
C VAL A 234 -17.27 11.37 -20.07
N GLY A 235 -17.09 11.34 -18.77
CA GLY A 235 -17.61 12.37 -17.89
C GLY A 235 -16.63 12.83 -16.84
N HIS A 236 -17.05 13.82 -16.04
CA HIS A 236 -16.37 14.17 -14.79
C HIS A 236 -16.79 13.21 -13.67
N GLU A 237 -16.18 13.33 -12.50
CA GLU A 237 -16.42 12.40 -11.36
C GLU A 237 -17.91 12.08 -11.05
N PRO A 238 -18.86 13.07 -11.06
CA PRO A 238 -20.26 12.78 -10.76
C PRO A 238 -21.03 12.10 -11.90
N ASP A 239 -20.54 12.20 -13.16
CA ASP A 239 -21.30 11.80 -14.35
C ASP A 239 -20.86 10.42 -14.85
N VAL A 240 -21.36 9.35 -14.21
CA VAL A 240 -21.03 7.98 -14.56
C VAL A 240 -21.98 7.47 -15.65
N THR A 241 -21.42 6.97 -16.74
CA THR A 241 -22.17 6.40 -17.86
C THR A 241 -22.17 4.85 -17.85
N ILE A 242 -23.04 4.24 -18.64
CA ILE A 242 -23.03 2.77 -18.84
C ILE A 242 -21.68 2.30 -19.41
N SER A 243 -21.08 3.07 -20.32
CA SER A 243 -19.75 2.76 -20.85
C SER A 243 -18.68 2.66 -19.76
N ASP A 244 -18.77 3.48 -18.69
CA ASP A 244 -17.84 3.44 -17.58
C ASP A 244 -17.96 2.17 -16.73
N TYR A 245 -19.16 1.60 -16.63
CA TYR A 245 -19.37 0.34 -15.92
C TYR A 245 -18.82 -0.85 -16.70
N VAL A 246 -18.98 -0.84 -18.04
CA VAL A 246 -18.58 -1.94 -18.92
C VAL A 246 -17.10 -1.91 -19.26
N ALA A 247 -16.51 -0.73 -19.41
CA ALA A 247 -15.10 -0.57 -19.77
C ALA A 247 -14.14 -1.27 -18.80
N ASP A 248 -12.98 -1.67 -19.29
CA ASP A 248 -11.94 -2.31 -18.49
C ASP A 248 -11.38 -1.34 -17.42
N LEU A 249 -11.27 -0.06 -17.78
CA LEU A 249 -10.91 1.00 -16.83
C LEU A 249 -11.76 2.25 -17.10
N ARG A 250 -12.19 2.91 -16.01
CA ARG A 250 -12.81 4.23 -16.04
C ARG A 250 -11.79 5.30 -15.74
N ALA A 251 -11.77 6.36 -16.57
CA ALA A 251 -11.02 7.58 -16.29
C ALA A 251 -12.00 8.74 -16.05
N ALA A 252 -11.69 9.60 -15.08
CA ALA A 252 -12.55 10.73 -14.71
C ALA A 252 -12.59 11.84 -15.78
N THR A 253 -11.61 11.89 -16.67
CA THR A 253 -11.53 12.85 -17.78
C THR A 253 -10.72 12.24 -18.95
N PRO A 254 -10.85 12.77 -20.16
CA PRO A 254 -10.01 12.37 -21.29
C PRO A 254 -8.51 12.55 -21.04
N SER A 255 -8.13 13.60 -20.32
CA SER A 255 -6.75 13.85 -19.92
C SER A 255 -6.24 12.75 -18.97
N ASN A 256 -7.04 12.39 -17.99
CA ASN A 256 -6.72 11.31 -17.06
C ASN A 256 -6.65 9.94 -17.78
N ALA A 257 -7.50 9.69 -18.78
CA ALA A 257 -7.41 8.49 -19.60
C ALA A 257 -6.07 8.38 -20.34
N ALA A 258 -5.59 9.49 -20.88
CA ALA A 258 -4.28 9.55 -21.53
C ALA A 258 -3.12 9.29 -20.56
N GLU A 259 -3.24 9.74 -19.31
CA GLU A 259 -2.25 9.46 -18.26
C GLU A 259 -2.25 7.99 -17.83
N LEU A 260 -3.43 7.39 -17.68
CA LEU A 260 -3.59 5.99 -17.28
C LEU A 260 -3.23 5.01 -18.40
N ALA A 261 -3.34 5.44 -19.65
CA ALA A 261 -3.05 4.62 -20.84
C ALA A 261 -1.56 4.30 -21.01
N VAL A 262 -0.66 5.10 -20.48
CA VAL A 262 0.78 4.99 -20.71
C VAL A 262 1.60 5.21 -19.45
N PRO A 263 2.77 4.56 -19.33
CA PRO A 263 3.70 4.84 -18.26
C PRO A 263 4.32 6.23 -18.40
N ASP A 264 4.95 6.69 -17.32
CA ASP A 264 5.72 7.93 -17.35
C ASP A 264 7.15 7.66 -17.86
N GLN A 265 7.51 8.29 -18.96
CA GLN A 265 8.83 8.13 -19.58
C GLN A 265 9.97 8.58 -18.65
N ASP A 266 9.76 9.64 -17.88
CA ASP A 266 10.80 10.14 -16.98
C ASP A 266 11.01 9.20 -15.79
N ALA A 267 9.95 8.61 -15.26
CA ALA A 267 10.04 7.58 -14.24
C ALA A 267 10.74 6.30 -14.77
N LEU A 268 10.47 5.92 -16.03
CA LEU A 268 11.15 4.78 -16.66
C LEU A 268 12.66 5.07 -16.85
N ARG A 269 13.02 6.26 -17.30
CA ARG A 269 14.43 6.68 -17.43
C ARG A 269 15.15 6.64 -16.08
N GLN A 270 14.55 7.21 -15.04
CA GLN A 270 15.11 7.17 -13.68
C GLN A 270 15.31 5.73 -13.19
N THR A 271 14.37 4.84 -13.49
CA THR A 271 14.49 3.42 -13.15
C THR A 271 15.67 2.78 -13.87
N LEU A 272 15.81 3.01 -15.17
CA LEU A 272 16.95 2.51 -15.96
C LEU A 272 18.30 3.05 -15.47
N ASP A 273 18.37 4.35 -15.16
CA ASP A 273 19.57 4.99 -14.62
C ASP A 273 19.95 4.40 -13.26
N SER A 274 18.96 4.18 -12.39
CA SER A 274 19.18 3.56 -11.08
C SER A 274 19.67 2.11 -11.19
N MET A 275 19.08 1.33 -12.12
CA MET A 275 19.53 -0.04 -12.40
C MET A 275 20.95 -0.06 -12.95
N SER A 276 21.27 0.84 -13.89
CA SER A 276 22.63 0.99 -14.45
C SER A 276 23.64 1.32 -13.35
N ALA A 277 23.33 2.30 -12.49
CA ALA A 277 24.19 2.66 -11.36
C ALA A 277 24.39 1.50 -10.37
N ALA A 278 23.31 0.75 -10.08
CA ALA A 278 23.38 -0.43 -9.22
C ALA A 278 24.27 -1.54 -9.83
N MET A 279 24.17 -1.79 -11.13
CA MET A 279 24.99 -2.75 -11.85
C MET A 279 26.48 -2.35 -11.81
N VAL A 280 26.81 -1.08 -12.10
CA VAL A 280 28.19 -0.55 -12.03
C VAL A 280 28.75 -0.67 -10.61
N THR A 281 27.93 -0.31 -9.60
CA THR A 281 28.33 -0.42 -8.20
C THR A 281 28.57 -1.88 -7.78
N GLY A 282 27.67 -2.78 -8.17
CA GLY A 282 27.80 -4.23 -7.93
C GLY A 282 29.06 -4.81 -8.55
N LEU A 283 29.31 -4.52 -9.82
CA LEU A 283 30.50 -4.99 -10.53
C LEU A 283 31.79 -4.43 -9.91
N THR A 284 31.79 -3.13 -9.60
CA THR A 284 32.95 -2.48 -8.96
C THR A 284 33.25 -3.10 -7.59
N ARG A 285 32.22 -3.43 -6.80
CA ARG A 285 32.38 -4.12 -5.52
C ARG A 285 32.99 -5.51 -5.68
N GLN A 286 32.50 -6.29 -6.67
CA GLN A 286 33.06 -7.62 -6.95
C GLN A 286 34.50 -7.54 -7.40
N LEU A 287 34.84 -6.60 -8.30
CA LEU A 287 36.22 -6.40 -8.77
C LEU A 287 37.16 -5.99 -7.63
N LYS A 288 36.72 -5.04 -6.76
CA LYS A 288 37.51 -4.65 -5.59
C LYS A 288 37.70 -5.81 -4.61
N ALA A 289 36.69 -6.62 -4.37
CA ALA A 289 36.79 -7.80 -3.52
C ALA A 289 37.74 -8.85 -4.09
N ALA A 290 37.62 -9.15 -5.39
CA ALA A 290 38.53 -10.08 -6.08
C ALA A 290 39.98 -9.58 -6.07
N ARG A 291 40.18 -8.29 -6.32
CA ARG A 291 41.53 -7.67 -6.30
C ARG A 291 42.11 -7.72 -4.88
N LYS A 292 41.33 -7.37 -3.85
CA LYS A 292 41.78 -7.50 -2.45
C LYS A 292 42.15 -8.93 -2.11
N HIS A 293 41.35 -9.91 -2.55
CA HIS A 293 41.64 -11.33 -2.34
C HIS A 293 42.95 -11.74 -3.06
N TYR A 294 43.13 -11.33 -4.30
CA TYR A 294 44.38 -11.54 -5.05
C TYR A 294 45.58 -10.91 -4.33
N ASP A 295 45.45 -9.65 -3.88
CA ASP A 295 46.55 -8.95 -3.19
C ASP A 295 46.93 -9.65 -1.88
N VAL A 296 45.94 -10.15 -1.11
CA VAL A 296 46.19 -10.94 0.10
C VAL A 296 46.90 -12.24 -0.22
N LEU A 297 46.47 -12.97 -1.25
CA LEU A 297 47.10 -14.22 -1.64
C LEU A 297 48.51 -13.99 -2.19
N SER A 298 48.71 -13.00 -3.08
CA SER A 298 50.00 -12.67 -3.66
C SER A 298 50.99 -12.14 -2.62
N ALA A 299 50.50 -11.46 -1.56
CA ALA A 299 51.30 -11.02 -0.43
C ALA A 299 51.61 -12.13 0.58
N SER A 300 50.94 -13.28 0.47
CA SER A 300 51.10 -14.39 1.40
C SER A 300 52.57 -14.87 1.47
N PRO A 301 53.18 -15.02 2.64
CA PRO A 301 54.53 -15.56 2.81
C PRO A 301 54.73 -16.91 2.12
N ALA A 302 53.66 -17.73 2.07
CA ALA A 302 53.68 -19.04 1.41
C ALA A 302 53.90 -18.95 -0.09
N LEU A 303 53.32 -17.91 -0.76
CA LEU A 303 53.51 -17.67 -2.23
C LEU A 303 54.74 -16.86 -2.53
N LYS A 304 55.10 -15.86 -1.70
CA LYS A 304 56.32 -15.06 -1.91
C LYS A 304 57.62 -15.83 -1.66
N SER A 305 57.64 -16.68 -0.61
CA SER A 305 58.82 -17.47 -0.26
C SER A 305 58.35 -18.83 0.31
N PRO A 306 58.00 -19.80 -0.54
CA PRO A 306 57.55 -21.13 -0.10
C PRO A 306 58.56 -21.80 0.82
N TYR A 307 59.84 -21.65 0.52
CA TYR A 307 60.92 -22.19 1.35
C TYR A 307 61.00 -21.54 2.73
N GLY A 308 60.93 -20.22 2.80
CA GLY A 308 60.93 -19.48 4.05
C GLY A 308 59.72 -19.80 4.94
N TYR A 309 58.55 -19.94 4.31
CA TYR A 309 57.34 -20.37 5.03
C TYR A 309 57.48 -21.79 5.59
N LEU A 310 57.98 -22.74 4.81
CA LEU A 310 58.22 -24.12 5.26
C LEU A 310 59.22 -24.18 6.37
N GLU A 311 60.32 -23.41 6.26
CA GLU A 311 61.37 -23.34 7.28
C GLU A 311 60.85 -22.78 8.62
N GLN A 312 60.03 -21.74 8.58
CA GLN A 312 59.37 -21.20 9.76
C GLN A 312 58.44 -22.22 10.42
N ARG A 313 57.67 -22.97 9.61
CA ARG A 313 56.83 -24.07 10.15
C ARG A 313 57.61 -25.21 10.76
N ARG A 314 58.78 -25.51 10.14
CA ARG A 314 59.67 -26.53 10.65
C ARG A 314 60.25 -26.14 12.01
N LYS A 315 60.73 -24.88 12.15
CA LYS A 315 61.18 -24.31 13.44
C LYS A 315 60.07 -24.36 14.53
N THR A 316 58.88 -23.98 14.16
CA THR A 316 57.73 -24.06 15.08
C THR A 316 57.45 -25.49 15.56
N LEU A 317 57.46 -26.45 14.61
CA LEU A 317 57.28 -27.85 14.92
C LEU A 317 58.37 -28.37 15.88
N GLU A 318 59.61 -28.00 15.64
CA GLU A 318 60.73 -28.40 16.45
C GLU A 318 60.63 -27.82 17.89
N MET A 319 60.21 -26.54 18.01
CA MET A 319 59.93 -25.94 19.29
C MET A 319 58.81 -26.66 20.07
N VAL A 320 57.70 -26.99 19.39
CA VAL A 320 56.58 -27.74 20.02
C VAL A 320 57.03 -29.13 20.43
N LYS A 321 57.79 -29.83 19.58
CA LYS A 321 58.38 -31.14 19.92
C LYS A 321 59.25 -31.06 21.17
N ASN A 322 60.14 -30.08 21.23
CA ASN A 322 61.02 -29.89 22.39
C ASN A 322 60.23 -29.59 23.66
N ARG A 323 59.17 -28.73 23.57
CA ARG A 323 58.28 -28.49 24.72
C ARG A 323 57.57 -29.77 25.19
N MET A 324 57.08 -30.59 24.24
CA MET A 324 56.43 -31.85 24.56
C MET A 324 57.38 -32.82 25.29
N ILE A 325 58.64 -32.96 24.79
CA ILE A 325 59.66 -33.80 25.41
C ILE A 325 59.95 -33.29 26.84
N SER A 326 60.17 -31.98 27.00
CA SER A 326 60.45 -31.40 28.31
C SER A 326 59.28 -31.56 29.29
N ALA A 327 58.03 -31.38 28.83
CA ALA A 327 56.84 -31.63 29.66
C ALA A 327 56.74 -33.13 30.11
N GLN A 328 57.05 -34.04 29.18
CA GLN A 328 57.07 -35.46 29.48
C GLN A 328 58.12 -35.81 30.56
N ILE A 329 59.34 -35.30 30.41
CA ILE A 329 60.43 -35.52 31.39
C ILE A 329 60.01 -34.94 32.75
N GLN A 330 59.46 -33.71 32.77
CA GLN A 330 58.99 -33.12 34.04
C GLN A 330 57.85 -33.93 34.66
N GLY A 331 56.95 -34.46 33.84
CA GLY A 331 55.86 -35.31 34.29
C GLY A 331 56.36 -36.60 34.95
N ILE A 332 57.36 -37.24 34.31
CA ILE A 332 58.01 -38.44 34.88
C ILE A 332 58.74 -38.10 36.19
N ASN A 333 59.50 -37.03 36.20
CA ASN A 333 60.22 -36.61 37.42
C ASN A 333 59.25 -36.28 38.57
N ARG A 334 58.12 -35.65 38.35
CA ARG A 334 57.09 -35.41 39.37
C ARG A 334 56.50 -36.73 39.91
N LYS A 335 56.25 -37.68 39.04
CA LYS A 335 55.75 -39.01 39.44
C LYS A 335 56.82 -39.75 40.27
N LYS A 336 58.10 -39.68 39.86
CA LYS A 336 59.22 -40.26 40.58
C LYS A 336 59.38 -39.65 41.97
N GLN A 337 59.30 -38.33 42.07
CA GLN A 337 59.37 -37.63 43.36
C GLN A 337 58.19 -38.01 44.28
N ARG A 338 56.96 -38.08 43.75
CA ARG A 338 55.81 -38.56 44.52
C ARG A 338 55.99 -40.01 45.02
N TYR A 339 56.54 -40.86 44.14
CA TYR A 339 56.80 -42.24 44.49
C TYR A 339 57.81 -42.34 45.65
N ILE A 340 58.94 -41.64 45.58
CA ILE A 340 59.94 -41.55 46.62
C ILE A 340 59.35 -41.02 47.91
N ALA A 341 58.56 -39.93 47.83
CA ALA A 341 57.93 -39.36 49.02
C ALA A 341 56.93 -40.33 49.68
N ASN A 342 56.19 -41.07 48.88
CA ASN A 342 55.27 -42.10 49.41
C ASN A 342 56.02 -43.27 50.06
N ILE A 343 57.13 -43.71 49.47
CA ILE A 343 57.99 -44.72 50.11
C ILE A 343 58.51 -44.19 51.45
N SER A 344 59.05 -42.95 51.48
CA SER A 344 59.54 -42.39 52.70
C SER A 344 58.48 -42.26 53.81
N LYS A 345 57.22 -41.93 53.42
CA LYS A 345 56.07 -41.94 54.33
C LYS A 345 55.76 -43.31 54.88
N LEU A 346 55.73 -44.33 54.03
CA LEU A 346 55.48 -45.71 54.39
C LEU A 346 56.57 -46.23 55.34
N ASP A 347 57.83 -45.89 55.05
CA ASP A 347 58.98 -46.22 55.91
C ASP A 347 58.89 -45.55 57.27
N ALA A 348 58.44 -44.29 57.29
CA ALA A 348 58.26 -43.56 58.56
C ALA A 348 57.09 -44.11 59.40
N MET A 349 56.10 -44.72 58.78
CA MET A 349 54.96 -45.33 59.47
C MET A 349 55.14 -46.81 59.78
N SER A 350 56.32 -47.41 59.44
CA SER A 350 56.60 -48.79 59.73
C SER A 350 56.82 -48.93 61.29
N PRO A 351 56.00 -49.77 61.96
CA PRO A 351 56.11 -50.01 63.38
C PRO A 351 57.49 -50.60 63.76
N LEU A 352 58.05 -51.47 62.90
CA LEU A 352 59.35 -52.04 63.09
C LEU A 352 60.49 -50.97 63.14
N LYS A 353 60.42 -49.93 62.25
CA LYS A 353 61.45 -48.90 62.31
C LYS A 353 61.28 -47.94 63.49
N VAL A 354 60.11 -47.78 64.04
CA VAL A 354 59.89 -47.09 65.26
C VAL A 354 60.59 -47.81 66.40
N LEU A 355 60.49 -49.14 66.47
CA LEU A 355 61.21 -49.99 67.48
C LEU A 355 62.73 -49.90 67.31
N THR A 356 63.26 -49.92 66.06
CA THR A 356 64.72 -49.79 65.85
C THR A 356 65.31 -48.49 66.23
N ARG A 357 64.54 -47.42 66.45
CA ARG A 357 64.95 -46.09 66.95
C ARG A 357 65.01 -46.02 68.47
N GLY A 358 64.77 -47.15 69.13
CA GLY A 358 64.85 -47.21 70.60
C GLY A 358 63.52 -46.99 71.33
N TYR A 359 62.41 -46.84 70.57
CA TYR A 359 61.07 -46.91 71.15
C TYR A 359 60.63 -48.35 71.43
N ALA A 360 59.84 -48.48 72.43
CA ALA A 360 59.28 -49.74 72.82
C ALA A 360 57.73 -49.68 72.72
N MET A 361 57.10 -50.79 72.40
CA MET A 361 55.62 -50.83 72.36
C MET A 361 55.14 -51.71 73.52
N ALA A 362 54.45 -51.05 74.45
CA ALA A 362 53.88 -51.76 75.63
C ALA A 362 52.53 -52.41 75.21
N GLN A 363 52.34 -53.65 75.55
CA GLN A 363 51.11 -54.43 75.25
C GLN A 363 50.67 -55.16 76.57
N THR A 364 49.39 -55.33 76.68
CA THR A 364 48.78 -56.20 77.68
C THR A 364 49.12 -57.70 77.42
N ASP A 365 48.90 -58.54 78.39
CA ASP A 365 49.08 -59.95 78.20
C ASP A 365 48.18 -60.57 77.13
N SER A 366 46.97 -59.86 76.84
CA SER A 366 46.11 -60.21 75.73
C SER A 366 46.65 -59.80 74.36
N GLY A 367 47.73 -59.02 74.30
CA GLY A 367 48.38 -58.57 73.07
C GLY A 367 47.89 -57.19 72.61
N ASP A 368 47.02 -56.46 73.32
CA ASP A 368 46.52 -55.13 72.97
C ASP A 368 47.54 -54.07 73.34
N VAL A 369 47.73 -53.10 72.43
CA VAL A 369 48.67 -51.99 72.62
C VAL A 369 48.19 -51.00 73.69
N ILE A 370 48.97 -50.81 74.74
CA ILE A 370 48.66 -49.86 75.78
C ILE A 370 48.89 -48.43 75.26
N LYS A 371 47.87 -47.65 75.21
CA LYS A 371 47.87 -46.28 74.71
C LYS A 371 47.64 -45.24 75.83
N SER A 372 47.14 -45.67 76.94
CA SER A 372 46.84 -44.83 78.10
C SER A 372 47.14 -45.56 79.37
N VAL A 373 47.63 -44.87 80.39
CA VAL A 373 47.90 -45.33 81.76
C VAL A 373 46.60 -45.91 82.39
N LYS A 374 45.44 -45.46 81.98
CA LYS A 374 44.12 -46.00 82.45
C LYS A 374 43.78 -47.42 82.02
N GLN A 375 44.59 -47.98 81.14
CA GLN A 375 44.37 -49.40 80.61
C GLN A 375 45.07 -50.42 81.45
N VAL A 376 45.84 -50.04 82.45
CA VAL A 376 46.63 -50.98 83.27
C VAL A 376 46.64 -50.46 84.77
N ASN A 377 46.77 -51.42 85.68
CA ASN A 377 46.83 -51.16 87.14
C ASN A 377 48.20 -51.60 87.71
N GLU A 378 48.48 -51.10 88.94
CA GLU A 378 49.65 -51.52 89.66
C GLU A 378 49.61 -53.05 89.91
N GLY A 379 50.68 -53.73 89.59
CA GLY A 379 50.80 -55.11 89.67
C GLY A 379 50.58 -55.91 88.42
N ASP A 380 50.02 -55.27 87.36
CA ASP A 380 49.76 -55.89 86.07
C ASP A 380 51.07 -56.24 85.32
N SER A 381 51.06 -57.43 84.64
CA SER A 381 52.18 -57.77 83.80
C SER A 381 51.94 -57.23 82.38
N ILE A 382 52.95 -56.53 81.85
CA ILE A 382 52.92 -56.01 80.45
C ILE A 382 54.05 -56.59 79.64
N ARG A 383 53.81 -56.75 78.37
CA ARG A 383 54.81 -57.15 77.37
C ARG A 383 55.34 -55.88 76.69
N VAL A 384 56.59 -55.69 76.69
CA VAL A 384 57.23 -54.52 76.04
C VAL A 384 58.03 -55.11 74.86
N ALA A 385 57.49 -54.87 73.66
CA ALA A 385 58.15 -55.20 72.42
C ALA A 385 59.22 -54.19 72.06
N ILE A 386 60.43 -54.63 71.88
CA ILE A 386 61.58 -53.89 71.40
C ILE A 386 62.04 -54.46 70.05
N SER A 387 63.05 -53.84 69.45
CA SER A 387 63.46 -54.16 68.07
C SER A 387 63.91 -55.63 67.87
N ASP A 388 64.40 -56.30 68.84
CA ASP A 388 65.02 -57.64 68.80
C ASP A 388 64.40 -58.65 69.78
N GLY A 389 63.30 -58.25 70.44
CA GLY A 389 62.65 -59.21 71.36
C GLY A 389 61.51 -58.61 72.16
N VAL A 390 60.96 -59.34 73.08
CA VAL A 390 59.86 -58.92 73.97
C VAL A 390 60.36 -59.13 75.43
N LEU A 391 60.26 -58.02 76.19
CA LEU A 391 60.48 -58.05 77.62
C LEU A 391 59.13 -58.23 78.33
N THR A 392 59.07 -58.96 79.38
CA THR A 392 57.95 -58.93 80.34
C THR A 392 58.31 -58.10 81.49
N ALA A 393 57.51 -57.10 81.83
CA ALA A 393 57.71 -56.20 82.93
C ALA A 393 56.45 -56.14 83.80
N GLN A 394 56.64 -55.87 85.10
CA GLN A 394 55.51 -55.71 86.01
C GLN A 394 55.40 -54.26 86.37
N ILE A 395 54.21 -53.72 86.34
CA ILE A 395 53.95 -52.31 86.65
C ILE A 395 54.08 -52.09 88.17
N SER A 396 55.03 -51.29 88.59
CA SER A 396 55.27 -50.99 89.98
C SER A 396 54.49 -49.76 90.49
N GLU A 397 54.15 -48.86 89.59
CA GLU A 397 53.39 -47.57 89.91
C GLU A 397 52.74 -47.05 88.64
N VAL A 398 51.56 -46.49 88.75
CA VAL A 398 50.83 -45.83 87.64
C VAL A 398 50.62 -44.33 88.06
N LYS A 399 51.13 -43.40 87.25
CA LYS A 399 50.96 -42.00 87.43
C LYS A 399 50.37 -41.40 86.17
N GLU A 400 49.27 -40.65 86.26
CA GLU A 400 48.80 -39.79 85.16
C GLU A 400 49.66 -38.55 85.11
N ASN A 401 50.06 -38.16 83.91
CA ASN A 401 50.67 -36.82 83.78
C ASN A 401 49.53 -35.77 83.73
N ASP A 402 49.68 -34.69 84.57
CA ASP A 402 48.81 -33.52 84.52
C ASP A 402 48.89 -32.79 83.21
#